data_ec766026a96ac26e2ef1638a456b3718
#
_entry.id   ec766026a96ac26e2ef1638a456b3718
#
_cell.length_a   1.000
_cell.length_b   1.000
_cell.length_c   1.000
_cell.angle_alpha   90.00
_cell.angle_beta   90.00
_cell.angle_gamma   90.00
#
_symmetry.space_group_name_H-M   'P 1'
#
loop_
_entity.id
_entity.type
_entity.pdbx_description
1 polymer ?
#
loop_
_entity_poly.entity_id
_entity_poly.type
_entity_poly.pdbx_seq_one_letter_code
_entity_poly.pdbx_strand_id
1 'polypeptide(L)'
;MLWIAIRMLTGDAQKFYGLVFGIAFSTLLITQQLTIFVNLIERGASGVYNVSSADVWVMDPVSRTTDVAYAMPSTALDKVRSVPGVEWAVPHIRAQASVRTRDGDLEGVAVIGVDDATLIGLPKRMIE
;
A
#
# COMPACT_ATOMS: atom_id res chain seq x y z
N MET A 1 -47.22 16.11 -7.42
CA MET A 1 -46.73 15.36 -6.23
C MET A 1 -45.36 15.89 -5.76
N LEU A 2 -44.33 15.96 -6.63
CA LEU A 2 -42.98 16.43 -6.25
C LEU A 2 -42.95 17.85 -5.67
N TRP A 3 -43.70 18.78 -6.24
CA TRP A 3 -43.78 20.18 -5.77
C TRP A 3 -44.34 20.32 -4.36
N ILE A 4 -45.34 19.52 -4.02
CA ILE A 4 -45.92 19.50 -2.67
C ILE A 4 -44.92 18.95 -1.66
N ALA A 5 -44.19 17.87 -2.02
CA ALA A 5 -43.17 17.28 -1.18
C ALA A 5 -42.03 18.27 -0.89
N ILE A 6 -41.55 18.99 -1.92
CA ILE A 6 -40.52 20.02 -1.76
C ILE A 6 -41.00 21.15 -0.84
N ARG A 7 -42.23 21.61 -1.01
CA ARG A 7 -42.83 22.70 -0.19
C ARG A 7 -43.04 22.28 1.26
N MET A 8 -43.39 21.02 1.50
CA MET A 8 -43.47 20.46 2.86
C MET A 8 -42.12 20.36 3.52
N LEU A 9 -41.11 19.98 2.75
CA LEU A 9 -39.73 19.85 3.24
C LEU A 9 -39.10 21.22 3.58
N THR A 10 -39.31 22.23 2.72
CA THR A 10 -38.75 23.58 2.92
C THR A 10 -39.60 24.43 3.90
N GLY A 11 -40.83 24.02 4.18
CA GLY A 11 -41.74 24.72 5.12
C GLY A 11 -41.34 24.54 6.59
N ASP A 12 -40.57 23.50 6.92
CA ASP A 12 -40.07 23.25 8.27
C ASP A 12 -38.52 23.33 8.23
N ALA A 13 -38.01 24.49 8.59
CA ALA A 13 -36.57 24.78 8.54
C ALA A 13 -35.75 23.78 9.36
N GLN A 14 -36.24 23.33 10.51
CA GLN A 14 -35.51 22.40 11.37
C GLN A 14 -35.34 21.04 10.70
N LYS A 15 -36.38 20.52 10.07
CA LYS A 15 -36.33 19.25 9.33
C LYS A 15 -35.49 19.37 8.09
N PHE A 16 -35.56 20.48 7.37
CA PHE A 16 -34.75 20.75 6.19
C PHE A 16 -33.24 20.73 6.51
N TYR A 17 -32.84 21.53 7.52
CA TYR A 17 -31.43 21.57 7.91
C TYR A 17 -30.92 20.24 8.49
N GLY A 18 -31.76 19.52 9.25
CA GLY A 18 -31.44 18.19 9.74
C GLY A 18 -31.20 17.20 8.63
N LEU A 19 -32.01 17.21 7.56
CA LEU A 19 -31.83 16.35 6.40
C LEU A 19 -30.54 16.71 5.61
N VAL A 20 -30.36 18.01 5.33
CA VAL A 20 -29.16 18.49 4.62
C VAL A 20 -27.90 18.14 5.38
N PHE A 21 -27.89 18.37 6.69
CA PHE A 21 -26.75 18.01 7.54
C PHE A 21 -26.50 16.50 7.54
N GLY A 22 -27.54 15.69 7.67
CA GLY A 22 -27.42 14.23 7.64
C GLY A 22 -26.82 13.70 6.33
N ILE A 23 -27.31 14.23 5.19
CA ILE A 23 -26.76 13.84 3.87
C ILE A 23 -25.31 14.32 3.72
N ALA A 24 -25.03 15.58 4.07
CA ALA A 24 -23.68 16.14 3.95
C ALA A 24 -22.68 15.38 4.83
N PHE A 25 -23.06 15.10 6.08
CA PHE A 25 -22.22 14.34 7.00
C PHE A 25 -21.98 12.90 6.53
N SER A 26 -23.02 12.22 6.07
CA SER A 26 -22.89 10.87 5.51
C SER A 26 -21.98 10.84 4.28
N THR A 27 -22.13 11.81 3.38
CA THR A 27 -21.30 11.93 2.19
C THR A 27 -19.83 12.18 2.55
N LEU A 28 -19.59 13.04 3.54
CA LEU A 28 -18.23 13.31 4.05
C LEU A 28 -17.60 12.05 4.62
N LEU A 29 -18.32 11.31 5.46
CA LEU A 29 -17.81 10.07 6.05
C LEU A 29 -17.50 9.02 4.97
N ILE A 30 -18.39 8.82 4.00
CA ILE A 30 -18.18 7.85 2.92
C ILE A 30 -16.95 8.24 2.10
N THR A 31 -16.80 9.52 1.75
CA THR A 31 -15.66 10.02 0.97
C THR A 31 -14.36 9.83 1.74
N GLN A 32 -14.34 10.15 3.04
CA GLN A 32 -13.17 9.96 3.89
C GLN A 32 -12.78 8.49 3.99
N GLN A 33 -13.72 7.60 4.22
CA GLN A 33 -13.46 6.16 4.31
C GLN A 33 -12.92 5.61 2.98
N LEU A 34 -13.51 6.02 1.87
CA LEU A 34 -13.05 5.59 0.54
C LEU A 34 -11.63 6.07 0.26
N THR A 35 -11.30 7.30 0.62
CA THR A 35 -9.95 7.86 0.46
C THR A 35 -8.93 7.09 1.29
N ILE A 36 -9.24 6.78 2.55
CA ILE A 36 -8.36 5.98 3.42
C ILE A 36 -8.15 4.59 2.81
N PHE A 37 -9.21 3.96 2.34
CA PHE A 37 -9.16 2.63 1.75
C PHE A 37 -8.29 2.58 0.48
N VAL A 38 -8.47 3.54 -0.43
CA VAL A 38 -7.65 3.65 -1.65
C VAL A 38 -6.19 3.86 -1.30
N ASN A 39 -5.88 4.80 -0.39
CA ASN A 39 -4.50 5.03 0.07
C ASN A 39 -3.87 3.78 0.71
N LEU A 40 -4.65 3.01 1.46
CA LEU A 40 -4.16 1.77 2.07
C LEU A 40 -3.78 0.73 1.00
N ILE A 41 -4.64 0.55 -0.02
CA ILE A 41 -4.36 -0.36 -1.14
C ILE A 41 -3.13 0.11 -1.92
N GLU A 42 -3.04 1.38 -2.29
CA GLU A 42 -1.91 1.93 -3.05
C GLU A 42 -0.60 1.77 -2.29
N ARG A 43 -0.58 2.07 -1.00
CA ARG A 43 0.62 1.88 -0.17
C ARG A 43 0.98 0.42 0.00
N GLY A 44 0.00 -0.47 0.22
CA GLY A 44 0.24 -1.90 0.35
C GLY A 44 0.80 -2.53 -0.93
N ALA A 45 0.35 -2.07 -2.09
CA ALA A 45 0.78 -2.58 -3.38
C ALA A 45 2.09 -1.95 -3.88
N SER A 46 2.47 -0.76 -3.40
CA SER A 46 3.62 0.00 -3.90
C SER A 46 4.94 -0.77 -3.81
N GLY A 47 5.12 -1.59 -2.76
CA GLY A 47 6.31 -2.41 -2.57
C GLY A 47 6.55 -3.44 -3.67
N VAL A 48 5.49 -3.89 -4.33
CA VAL A 48 5.55 -4.85 -5.44
C VAL A 48 5.57 -4.13 -6.79
N TYR A 49 4.71 -3.14 -6.97
CA TYR A 49 4.61 -2.40 -8.25
C TYR A 49 5.84 -1.57 -8.59
N ASN A 50 6.59 -1.11 -7.60
CA ASN A 50 7.80 -0.34 -7.84
C ASN A 50 8.97 -1.20 -8.36
N VAL A 51 8.89 -2.51 -8.20
CA VAL A 51 9.85 -3.47 -8.75
C VAL A 51 9.26 -4.10 -9.99
N SER A 52 9.47 -3.48 -11.15
CA SER A 52 8.74 -3.80 -12.40
C SER A 52 9.27 -4.97 -13.19
N SER A 53 10.37 -5.58 -12.77
CA SER A 53 11.07 -6.62 -13.53
C SER A 53 10.76 -8.05 -13.05
N ALA A 54 10.04 -8.21 -11.93
CA ALA A 54 9.72 -9.52 -11.39
C ALA A 54 8.23 -9.86 -11.60
N ASP A 55 7.96 -10.97 -12.28
CA ASP A 55 6.59 -11.46 -12.48
C ASP A 55 6.09 -12.25 -11.26
N VAL A 56 6.98 -12.90 -10.54
CA VAL A 56 6.65 -13.77 -9.39
C VAL A 56 7.57 -13.46 -8.21
N TRP A 57 6.96 -13.39 -7.03
CA TRP A 57 7.65 -13.20 -5.76
C TRP A 57 7.55 -14.48 -4.92
N VAL A 58 8.69 -15.02 -4.52
CA VAL A 58 8.77 -16.18 -3.65
C VAL A 58 9.13 -15.72 -2.25
N MET A 59 8.30 -16.05 -1.28
CA MET A 59 8.46 -15.66 0.13
C MET A 59 8.34 -16.89 1.03
N ASP A 60 8.85 -16.78 2.26
CA ASP A 60 8.62 -17.79 3.28
C ASP A 60 7.11 -17.95 3.55
N PRO A 61 6.59 -19.18 3.71
CA PRO A 61 5.16 -19.42 3.94
C PRO A 61 4.58 -18.75 5.18
N VAL A 62 5.42 -18.38 6.15
CA VAL A 62 5.02 -17.64 7.36
C VAL A 62 4.83 -16.16 7.08
N SER A 63 5.45 -15.63 6.02
CA SER A 63 5.32 -14.23 5.59
C SER A 63 3.92 -13.97 5.06
N ARG A 64 3.18 -13.07 5.72
CA ARG A 64 1.83 -12.69 5.29
C ARG A 64 1.81 -11.45 4.40
N THR A 65 2.85 -10.67 4.45
CA THR A 65 2.98 -9.41 3.70
C THR A 65 4.41 -9.24 3.21
N THR A 66 4.60 -8.46 2.15
CA THR A 66 5.92 -8.13 1.62
C THR A 66 6.72 -7.21 2.55
N ASP A 67 6.08 -6.54 3.50
CA ASP A 67 6.72 -5.61 4.43
C ASP A 67 7.36 -6.32 5.62
N VAL A 68 6.84 -7.50 5.97
CA VAL A 68 7.38 -8.36 7.04
C VAL A 68 7.79 -9.68 6.40
N ALA A 69 8.96 -9.69 5.79
CA ALA A 69 9.53 -10.88 5.19
C ALA A 69 10.44 -11.59 6.20
N TYR A 70 10.25 -12.88 6.35
CA TYR A 70 11.18 -13.74 7.08
C TYR A 70 12.32 -14.17 6.17
N ALA A 71 13.52 -14.25 6.76
CA ALA A 71 14.70 -14.68 6.03
C ALA A 71 14.55 -16.13 5.57
N MET A 72 14.73 -16.36 4.30
CA MET A 72 14.78 -17.71 3.72
C MET A 72 16.22 -18.24 3.70
N PRO A 73 16.42 -19.56 3.83
CA PRO A 73 17.74 -20.16 3.65
C PRO A 73 18.25 -19.92 2.22
N SER A 74 19.56 -19.75 2.06
CA SER A 74 20.20 -19.51 0.75
C SER A 74 19.89 -20.62 -0.28
N THR A 75 19.68 -21.85 0.18
CA THR A 75 19.30 -22.99 -0.66
C THR A 75 17.92 -22.83 -1.32
N ALA A 76 17.06 -21.93 -0.81
CA ALA A 76 15.77 -21.65 -1.43
C ALA A 76 15.93 -20.98 -2.80
N LEU A 77 16.92 -20.12 -2.97
CA LEU A 77 17.23 -19.48 -4.24
C LEU A 77 17.60 -20.53 -5.32
N ASP A 78 18.43 -21.50 -4.95
CA ASP A 78 18.85 -22.56 -5.87
C ASP A 78 17.67 -23.47 -6.26
N LYS A 79 16.75 -23.74 -5.31
CA LYS A 79 15.52 -24.46 -5.59
C LYS A 79 14.63 -23.73 -6.58
N VAL A 80 14.47 -22.41 -6.42
CA VAL A 80 13.67 -21.60 -7.33
C VAL A 80 14.29 -21.59 -8.72
N ARG A 81 15.62 -21.44 -8.83
CA ARG A 81 16.34 -21.48 -10.10
C ARG A 81 16.25 -22.83 -10.82
N SER A 82 16.05 -23.91 -10.07
CA SER A 82 15.90 -25.26 -10.65
C SER A 82 14.52 -25.54 -11.21
N VAL A 83 13.52 -24.67 -11.01
CA VAL A 83 12.15 -24.89 -11.50
C VAL A 83 12.12 -24.64 -13.02
N PRO A 84 11.60 -25.59 -13.82
CA PRO A 84 11.45 -25.38 -15.26
C PRO A 84 10.56 -24.18 -15.56
N GLY A 85 11.03 -23.30 -16.46
CA GLY A 85 10.32 -22.08 -16.84
C GLY A 85 10.72 -20.82 -16.07
N VAL A 86 11.59 -20.95 -15.07
CA VAL A 86 12.21 -19.79 -14.40
C VAL A 86 13.41 -19.34 -15.22
N GLU A 87 13.33 -18.16 -15.79
CA GLU A 87 14.38 -17.57 -16.59
C GLU A 87 15.50 -17.03 -15.71
N TRP A 88 15.13 -16.37 -14.61
CA TRP A 88 16.08 -15.87 -13.60
C TRP A 88 15.41 -15.77 -12.22
N ALA A 89 16.23 -15.84 -11.18
CA ALA A 89 15.82 -15.54 -9.82
C ALA A 89 16.97 -14.85 -9.07
N VAL A 90 16.65 -13.78 -8.37
CA VAL A 90 17.61 -12.97 -7.59
C VAL A 90 17.09 -12.77 -6.16
N PRO A 91 17.99 -12.66 -5.18
CA PRO A 91 17.60 -12.36 -3.81
C PRO A 91 17.15 -10.90 -3.70
N HIS A 92 16.08 -10.68 -2.96
CA HIS A 92 15.59 -9.34 -2.61
C HIS A 92 15.39 -9.29 -1.10
N ILE A 93 16.08 -8.38 -0.44
CA ILE A 93 16.02 -8.23 1.01
C ILE A 93 15.23 -6.95 1.30
N ARG A 94 14.24 -7.07 2.16
CA ARG A 94 13.49 -5.91 2.67
C ARG A 94 13.44 -5.98 4.19
N ALA A 95 13.86 -4.91 4.82
CA ALA A 95 13.84 -4.76 6.26
C ALA A 95 13.34 -3.37 6.65
N GLN A 96 12.74 -3.27 7.82
CA GLN A 96 12.42 -1.98 8.43
C GLN A 96 13.44 -1.68 9.51
N ALA A 97 13.93 -0.45 9.52
CA ALA A 97 14.87 0.05 10.51
C ALA A 97 14.41 1.42 11.00
N SER A 98 14.89 1.82 12.16
CA SER A 98 14.70 3.19 12.67
C SER A 98 16.03 3.93 12.59
N VAL A 99 16.03 5.06 11.94
CA VAL A 99 17.21 5.92 11.79
C VAL A 99 16.98 7.20 12.55
N ARG A 100 18.03 7.66 13.23
CA ARG A 100 17.99 8.96 13.89
C ARG A 100 18.38 10.06 12.88
N THR A 101 17.48 11.02 12.68
CA THR A 101 17.71 12.19 11.83
C THR A 101 18.73 13.14 12.47
N ARG A 102 19.23 14.12 11.71
CA ARG A 102 20.15 15.14 12.22
C ARG A 102 19.54 15.96 13.35
N ASP A 103 18.24 16.10 13.36
CA ASP A 103 17.46 16.85 14.36
C ASP A 103 17.20 16.03 15.63
N GLY A 104 17.61 14.75 15.64
CA GLY A 104 17.49 13.86 16.79
C GLY A 104 16.24 12.98 16.81
N ASP A 105 15.33 13.16 15.88
CA ASP A 105 14.10 12.38 15.77
C ASP A 105 14.35 10.98 15.22
N LEU A 106 13.53 10.01 15.64
CA LEU A 106 13.57 8.64 15.14
C LEU A 106 12.55 8.50 14.00
N GLU A 107 13.06 8.23 12.81
CA GLU A 107 12.21 7.94 11.65
C GLU A 107 12.33 6.48 11.21
N GLY A 108 11.18 5.90 10.84
CA GLY A 108 11.13 4.56 10.26
C GLY A 108 11.54 4.59 8.78
N VAL A 109 12.53 3.78 8.43
CA VAL A 109 13.02 3.66 7.05
C VAL A 109 12.89 2.22 6.57
N ALA A 110 12.59 2.05 5.28
CA ALA A 110 12.66 0.76 4.60
C ALA A 110 14.06 0.60 3.99
N VAL A 111 14.75 -0.46 4.41
CA VAL A 111 16.04 -0.85 3.83
C VAL A 111 15.77 -1.90 2.77
N ILE A 112 16.24 -1.65 1.55
CA ILE A 112 16.09 -2.55 0.42
C ILE A 112 17.49 -3.01 0.01
N GLY A 113 17.71 -4.32 0.05
CA GLY A 113 18.90 -4.96 -0.48
C GLY A 113 18.59 -5.67 -1.79
N VAL A 114 19.37 -5.37 -2.81
CA VAL A 114 19.24 -5.95 -4.15
C VAL A 114 20.54 -6.64 -4.54
N ASP A 115 20.46 -7.51 -5.55
CA ASP A 115 21.62 -8.16 -6.12
C ASP A 115 22.50 -7.13 -6.84
N ASP A 116 23.79 -7.09 -6.48
CA ASP A 116 24.77 -6.09 -6.96
C ASP A 116 25.07 -6.24 -8.47
N ALA A 117 24.97 -7.45 -8.98
CA ALA A 117 25.27 -7.73 -10.38
C ALA A 117 24.16 -7.31 -11.34
N THR A 118 22.91 -7.49 -10.93
CA THR A 118 21.75 -7.27 -11.80
C THR A 118 20.98 -5.99 -11.49
N LEU A 119 21.13 -5.48 -10.26
CA LEU A 119 20.38 -4.34 -9.72
C LEU A 119 18.85 -4.49 -9.84
N ILE A 120 18.38 -5.74 -10.05
CA ILE A 120 16.95 -6.05 -10.11
C ILE A 120 16.34 -5.81 -8.72
N GLY A 121 15.27 -5.08 -8.69
CA GLY A 121 14.58 -4.75 -7.43
C GLY A 121 14.79 -3.31 -6.96
N LEU A 122 15.62 -2.54 -7.64
CA LEU A 122 15.72 -1.12 -7.39
C LEU A 122 14.41 -0.38 -7.73
N PRO A 123 14.01 0.61 -6.94
CA PRO A 123 12.88 1.46 -7.28
C PRO A 123 13.14 2.19 -8.60
N LYS A 124 12.12 2.29 -9.44
CA LYS A 124 12.19 2.95 -10.76
C LYS A 124 12.59 4.43 -10.69
N ARG A 125 12.38 5.06 -9.56
CA ARG A 125 12.65 6.49 -9.35
C ARG A 125 13.31 6.68 -8.00
N MET A 126 14.56 7.10 -8.03
CA MET A 126 15.26 7.59 -6.85
C MET A 126 15.16 9.12 -6.84
N ILE A 127 14.88 9.68 -5.68
CA ILE A 127 14.90 11.12 -5.44
C ILE A 127 16.10 11.35 -4.53
N GLU A 128 17.06 12.13 -5.01
CA GLU A 128 18.19 12.61 -4.20
C GLU A 128 17.77 13.69 -3.20
#